data_64b55aedd9abb401e090d6874f1ff836
#
_entry.id   64b55aedd9abb401e090d6874f1ff836
#
_cell.length_a   1.000
_cell.length_b   1.000
_cell.length_c   1.000
_cell.angle_alpha   90.00
_cell.angle_beta   90.00
_cell.angle_gamma   90.00
#
_symmetry.space_group_name_H-M   'P 1'
#
loop_
_entity.id
_entity.type
_entity.pdbx_description
1 polymer ?
#
loop_
_entity_poly.entity_id
_entity_poly.type
_entity_poly.pdbx_seq_one_letter_code
_entity_poly.pdbx_strand_id
1 'polypeptide(L)'
;METIKNYLENMFSHLPNTPEVQKAKYELYQMMEDKYNELISEGKSDNEAIGIVISEFGNLDELADSLGIKSFVDPSQAMPAAKTLSRETAAAFLRDSAKQAYLTAFGVLLCILASLGPIFSECIPRSLASPDASDAIGITFLFLCVAVAVGFFIFSGSISSKWSYLKQEPYCIDFETVNWVIERKESYRSTHAMLLTVGIMLCILCAVPAIIISSLNTKSTFADSLSGGLVLVFIAIGVFMIVFTNKL
;
A
#
# COMPACT_ATOMS: atom_id res chain seq x y z
N MET A 1 -26.46 28.46 -21.78
CA MET A 1 -25.63 27.24 -21.63
C MET A 1 -24.93 27.15 -20.29
N GLU A 2 -24.30 28.20 -19.77
CA GLU A 2 -23.65 28.17 -18.45
C GLU A 2 -24.62 27.88 -17.31
N THR A 3 -25.83 28.39 -17.39
CA THR A 3 -26.91 28.13 -16.41
C THR A 3 -27.29 26.64 -16.34
N ILE A 4 -27.40 25.96 -17.51
CA ILE A 4 -27.70 24.52 -17.58
C ILE A 4 -26.57 23.72 -16.97
N LYS A 5 -25.31 24.09 -17.24
CA LYS A 5 -24.13 23.44 -16.67
C LYS A 5 -24.09 23.56 -15.15
N ASN A 6 -24.30 24.76 -14.63
CA ASN A 6 -24.33 25.02 -13.18
C ASN A 6 -25.49 24.28 -12.49
N TYR A 7 -26.64 24.20 -13.15
CA TYR A 7 -27.78 23.43 -12.68
C TYR A 7 -27.44 21.94 -12.57
N LEU A 8 -26.83 21.38 -13.60
CA LEU A 8 -26.41 19.98 -13.64
C LEU A 8 -25.34 19.68 -12.56
N GLU A 9 -24.38 20.57 -12.36
CA GLU A 9 -23.38 20.42 -11.31
C GLU A 9 -24.01 20.36 -9.93
N ASN A 10 -25.00 21.19 -9.68
CA ASN A 10 -25.72 21.22 -8.40
C ASN A 10 -26.57 19.94 -8.22
N MET A 11 -27.25 19.47 -9.29
CA MET A 11 -28.05 18.26 -9.28
C MET A 11 -27.22 17.03 -8.93
N PHE A 12 -26.00 16.90 -9.47
CA PHE A 12 -25.09 15.77 -9.22
C PHE A 12 -24.18 15.94 -8.00
N SER A 13 -24.24 17.09 -7.30
CA SER A 13 -23.35 17.40 -6.17
C SER A 13 -23.49 16.42 -4.99
N HIS A 14 -24.65 15.79 -4.83
CA HIS A 14 -24.96 14.87 -3.75
C HIS A 14 -24.66 13.40 -4.10
N LEU A 15 -24.30 13.11 -5.38
CA LEU A 15 -23.97 11.77 -5.83
C LEU A 15 -22.48 11.48 -5.70
N PRO A 16 -22.10 10.20 -5.51
CA PRO A 16 -20.69 9.80 -5.44
C PRO A 16 -19.99 10.03 -6.79
N ASN A 17 -18.73 10.44 -6.73
CA ASN A 17 -17.92 10.70 -7.94
C ASN A 17 -17.37 9.39 -8.53
N THR A 18 -18.26 8.55 -9.07
CA THR A 18 -17.90 7.28 -9.73
C THR A 18 -17.86 7.46 -11.25
N PRO A 19 -17.15 6.60 -12.01
CA PRO A 19 -17.13 6.64 -13.46
C PRO A 19 -18.54 6.58 -14.10
N GLU A 20 -19.43 5.79 -13.50
CA GLU A 20 -20.81 5.63 -13.94
C GLU A 20 -21.61 6.93 -13.77
N VAL A 21 -21.47 7.59 -12.62
CA VAL A 21 -22.14 8.87 -12.34
C VAL A 21 -21.57 9.98 -13.22
N GLN A 22 -20.27 9.98 -13.49
CA GLN A 22 -19.66 10.94 -14.42
C GLN A 22 -20.13 10.75 -15.86
N LYS A 23 -20.27 9.49 -16.29
CA LYS A 23 -20.80 9.15 -17.61
C LYS A 23 -22.26 9.61 -17.73
N ALA A 24 -23.10 9.30 -16.74
CA ALA A 24 -24.50 9.72 -16.71
C ALA A 24 -24.64 11.26 -16.72
N LYS A 25 -23.79 11.97 -15.96
CA LYS A 25 -23.75 13.44 -15.99
C LYS A 25 -23.43 14.00 -17.38
N TYR A 26 -22.47 13.38 -18.07
CA TYR A 26 -22.09 13.79 -19.42
C TYR A 26 -23.20 13.50 -20.44
N GLU A 27 -23.84 12.32 -20.38
CA GLU A 27 -24.97 11.94 -21.25
C GLU A 27 -26.15 12.88 -21.05
N LEU A 28 -26.50 13.19 -19.79
CA LEU A 28 -27.59 14.13 -19.49
C LEU A 28 -27.25 15.56 -20.00
N TYR A 29 -26.01 15.97 -19.84
CA TYR A 29 -25.58 17.28 -20.38
C TYR A 29 -25.77 17.37 -21.88
N GLN A 30 -25.41 16.32 -22.63
CA GLN A 30 -25.61 16.28 -24.09
C GLN A 30 -27.07 16.33 -24.47
N MET A 31 -27.94 15.56 -23.78
CA MET A 31 -29.39 15.59 -24.05
C MET A 31 -29.98 16.99 -23.79
N MET A 32 -29.56 17.65 -22.71
CA MET A 32 -30.00 19.01 -22.40
C MET A 32 -29.48 20.04 -23.43
N GLU A 33 -28.25 19.89 -23.90
CA GLU A 33 -27.65 20.74 -24.93
C GLU A 33 -28.36 20.60 -26.29
N ASP A 34 -28.64 19.36 -26.67
CA ASP A 34 -29.36 19.06 -27.92
C ASP A 34 -30.77 19.66 -27.89
N LYS A 35 -31.50 19.49 -26.78
CA LYS A 35 -32.85 20.07 -26.63
C LYS A 35 -32.82 21.58 -26.59
N TYR A 36 -31.85 22.19 -25.95
CA TYR A 36 -31.66 23.64 -25.98
C TYR A 36 -31.46 24.17 -27.40
N ASN A 37 -30.59 23.52 -28.16
CA ASN A 37 -30.30 23.92 -29.52
C ASN A 37 -31.53 23.73 -30.42
N GLU A 38 -32.33 22.68 -30.23
CA GLU A 38 -33.61 22.47 -30.91
C GLU A 38 -34.56 23.66 -30.68
N LEU A 39 -34.77 24.04 -29.40
CA LEU A 39 -35.68 25.14 -29.01
C LEU A 39 -35.20 26.50 -29.53
N ILE A 40 -33.91 26.75 -29.56
CA ILE A 40 -33.35 27.96 -30.19
C ILE A 40 -33.62 27.98 -31.69
N SER A 41 -33.48 26.83 -32.37
CA SER A 41 -33.77 26.72 -33.81
C SER A 41 -35.25 26.94 -34.15
N GLU A 42 -36.15 26.62 -33.22
CA GLU A 42 -37.58 26.91 -33.28
C GLU A 42 -37.94 28.37 -33.00
N GLY A 43 -36.95 29.20 -32.69
CA GLY A 43 -37.13 30.64 -32.45
C GLY A 43 -37.49 31.01 -31.01
N LYS A 44 -37.32 30.14 -30.06
CA LYS A 44 -37.49 30.43 -28.61
C LYS A 44 -36.38 31.34 -28.12
N SER A 45 -36.70 32.16 -27.14
CA SER A 45 -35.69 32.98 -26.48
C SER A 45 -34.77 32.13 -25.58
N ASP A 46 -33.55 32.61 -25.36
CA ASP A 46 -32.53 31.89 -24.53
C ASP A 46 -33.09 31.50 -23.13
N ASN A 47 -33.76 32.45 -22.45
CA ASN A 47 -34.33 32.22 -21.13
C ASN A 47 -35.51 31.23 -21.15
N GLU A 48 -36.31 31.26 -22.21
CA GLU A 48 -37.45 30.33 -22.38
C GLU A 48 -36.94 28.91 -22.68
N ALA A 49 -35.93 28.77 -23.55
CA ALA A 49 -35.30 27.51 -23.89
C ALA A 49 -34.65 26.86 -22.63
N ILE A 50 -33.91 27.64 -21.83
CA ILE A 50 -33.32 27.18 -20.57
C ILE A 50 -34.41 26.71 -19.60
N GLY A 51 -35.49 27.47 -19.43
CA GLY A 51 -36.57 27.10 -18.54
C GLY A 51 -37.27 25.79 -18.92
N ILE A 52 -37.53 25.60 -20.23
CA ILE A 52 -38.12 24.34 -20.75
C ILE A 52 -37.18 23.16 -20.50
N VAL A 53 -35.89 23.29 -20.83
CA VAL A 53 -34.89 22.24 -20.64
C VAL A 53 -34.78 21.85 -19.16
N ILE A 54 -34.69 22.82 -18.26
CA ILE A 54 -34.63 22.53 -16.82
C ILE A 54 -35.92 21.87 -16.32
N SER A 55 -37.08 22.27 -16.85
CA SER A 55 -38.36 21.66 -16.50
C SER A 55 -38.48 20.21 -16.98
N GLU A 56 -37.95 19.91 -18.17
CA GLU A 56 -38.03 18.57 -18.78
C GLU A 56 -37.03 17.59 -18.20
N PHE A 57 -35.82 18.02 -17.91
CA PHE A 57 -34.72 17.18 -17.45
C PHE A 57 -34.39 17.38 -15.94
N GLY A 58 -35.15 18.20 -15.24
CA GLY A 58 -34.86 18.60 -13.85
C GLY A 58 -35.16 17.54 -12.79
N ASN A 59 -35.82 16.44 -13.12
CA ASN A 59 -36.12 15.36 -12.19
C ASN A 59 -35.16 14.19 -12.40
N LEU A 60 -34.10 14.16 -11.61
CA LEU A 60 -33.08 13.12 -11.68
C LEU A 60 -33.63 11.72 -11.29
N ASP A 61 -34.60 11.65 -10.40
CA ASP A 61 -35.20 10.38 -9.96
C ASP A 61 -35.88 9.64 -11.13
N GLU A 62 -36.53 10.36 -12.03
CA GLU A 62 -37.18 9.80 -13.21
C GLU A 62 -36.18 9.37 -14.26
N LEU A 63 -35.07 10.10 -14.39
CA LEU A 63 -34.03 9.84 -15.38
C LEU A 63 -32.98 8.82 -14.91
N ALA A 64 -32.92 8.57 -13.62
CA ALA A 64 -31.91 7.68 -13.02
C ALA A 64 -31.94 6.25 -13.58
N ASP A 65 -33.10 5.75 -13.95
CA ASP A 65 -33.27 4.41 -14.54
C ASP A 65 -32.70 4.35 -15.96
N SER A 66 -32.99 5.37 -16.79
CA SER A 66 -32.48 5.47 -18.16
C SER A 66 -30.98 5.75 -18.23
N LEU A 67 -30.44 6.47 -17.25
CA LEU A 67 -29.02 6.79 -17.11
C LEU A 67 -28.21 5.68 -16.40
N GLY A 68 -28.86 4.63 -15.91
CA GLY A 68 -28.21 3.52 -15.21
C GLY A 68 -27.65 3.87 -13.83
N ILE A 69 -28.11 4.98 -13.24
CA ILE A 69 -27.63 5.47 -11.93
C ILE A 69 -28.68 5.35 -10.81
N LYS A 70 -29.75 4.59 -11.04
CA LYS A 70 -30.86 4.43 -10.07
C LYS A 70 -30.38 3.97 -8.68
N SER A 71 -29.38 3.10 -8.63
CA SER A 71 -28.78 2.63 -7.37
C SER A 71 -28.06 3.71 -6.56
N PHE A 72 -27.70 4.82 -7.20
CA PHE A 72 -27.05 5.96 -6.55
C PHE A 72 -28.02 7.05 -6.13
N VAL A 73 -29.21 7.09 -6.76
CA VAL A 73 -30.24 8.12 -6.53
C VAL A 73 -31.29 7.67 -5.51
N ASP A 74 -31.69 6.37 -5.54
CA ASP A 74 -32.68 5.81 -4.63
C ASP A 74 -32.03 5.10 -3.44
N PRO A 75 -32.05 5.69 -2.23
CA PRO A 75 -31.46 5.08 -1.03
C PRO A 75 -32.14 3.76 -0.61
N SER A 76 -33.39 3.50 -1.10
CA SER A 76 -34.12 2.29 -0.77
C SER A 76 -33.69 1.08 -1.61
N GLN A 77 -33.08 1.30 -2.76
CA GLN A 77 -32.46 0.30 -3.62
C GLN A 77 -30.92 0.34 -3.55
N ALA A 78 -30.38 1.13 -2.64
CA ALA A 78 -28.95 1.12 -2.38
C ALA A 78 -28.53 -0.34 -2.19
N MET A 79 -27.55 -0.78 -2.98
CA MET A 79 -26.78 -1.99 -2.72
C MET A 79 -26.56 -2.08 -1.21
N PRO A 80 -26.61 -3.28 -0.60
CA PRO A 80 -26.55 -3.45 0.86
C PRO A 80 -25.47 -2.53 1.38
N ALA A 81 -25.88 -1.58 2.21
CA ALA A 81 -25.13 -0.36 2.56
C ALA A 81 -23.63 -0.64 2.56
N ALA A 82 -22.92 -0.19 1.52
CA ALA A 82 -21.48 -0.38 1.43
C ALA A 82 -20.92 0.13 2.74
N LYS A 83 -20.40 -0.79 3.57
CA LYS A 83 -19.93 -0.47 4.91
C LYS A 83 -18.98 0.72 4.79
N THR A 84 -19.33 1.84 5.38
CA THR A 84 -18.46 3.01 5.39
C THR A 84 -17.23 2.69 6.23
N LEU A 85 -16.05 2.76 5.61
CA LEU A 85 -14.80 2.56 6.32
C LEU A 85 -14.54 3.81 7.18
N SER A 86 -14.72 3.68 8.50
CA SER A 86 -14.44 4.80 9.40
C SER A 86 -12.94 5.12 9.43
N ARG A 87 -12.60 6.39 9.69
CA ARG A 87 -11.21 6.86 9.86
C ARG A 87 -10.44 6.04 10.90
N GLU A 88 -11.11 5.61 11.98
CA GLU A 88 -10.50 4.77 13.01
C GLU A 88 -10.09 3.40 12.46
N THR A 89 -10.94 2.79 11.64
CA THR A 89 -10.67 1.49 11.01
C THR A 89 -9.53 1.61 10.00
N ALA A 90 -9.49 2.68 9.20
CA ALA A 90 -8.40 2.96 8.27
C ALA A 90 -7.07 3.17 9.02
N ALA A 91 -7.08 3.93 10.12
CA ALA A 91 -5.90 4.14 10.97
C ALA A 91 -5.41 2.85 11.64
N ALA A 92 -6.34 1.98 12.09
CA ALA A 92 -6.01 0.68 12.65
C ALA A 92 -5.39 -0.25 11.59
N PHE A 93 -5.93 -0.25 10.38
CA PHE A 93 -5.37 -1.00 9.24
C PHE A 93 -3.94 -0.56 8.92
N LEU A 94 -3.68 0.74 8.80
CA LEU A 94 -2.34 1.26 8.54
C LEU A 94 -1.36 0.90 9.65
N ARG A 95 -1.78 0.97 10.91
CA ARG A 95 -0.93 0.59 12.04
C ARG A 95 -0.63 -0.90 12.06
N ASP A 96 -1.60 -1.76 11.80
CA ASP A 96 -1.41 -3.20 11.73
C ASP A 96 -0.55 -3.59 10.51
N SER A 97 -0.70 -2.91 9.37
CA SER A 97 0.16 -3.07 8.18
C SER A 97 1.61 -2.71 8.48
N ALA A 98 1.85 -1.61 9.19
CA ALA A 98 3.21 -1.24 9.62
C ALA A 98 3.83 -2.28 10.56
N LYS A 99 3.06 -2.83 11.52
CA LYS A 99 3.53 -3.92 12.37
C LYS A 99 3.86 -5.18 11.59
N GLN A 100 3.01 -5.53 10.61
CA GLN A 100 3.23 -6.66 9.72
C GLN A 100 4.52 -6.49 8.90
N ALA A 101 4.76 -5.29 8.34
CA ALA A 101 5.97 -4.96 7.62
C ALA A 101 7.22 -5.15 8.49
N TYR A 102 7.18 -4.61 9.72
CA TYR A 102 8.26 -4.73 10.68
C TYR A 102 8.56 -6.18 11.06
N LEU A 103 7.54 -6.98 11.41
CA LEU A 103 7.70 -8.39 11.77
C LEU A 103 8.27 -9.21 10.63
N THR A 104 7.81 -8.98 9.40
CA THR A 104 8.34 -9.68 8.22
C THR A 104 9.80 -9.31 7.96
N ALA A 105 10.12 -8.02 8.01
CA ALA A 105 11.49 -7.55 7.78
C ALA A 105 12.45 -8.09 8.86
N PHE A 106 12.00 -8.13 10.12
CA PHE A 106 12.79 -8.67 11.23
C PHE A 106 12.98 -10.20 11.12
N GLY A 107 11.97 -10.92 10.66
CA GLY A 107 12.08 -12.35 10.36
C GLY A 107 13.12 -12.64 9.28
N VAL A 108 13.11 -11.87 8.19
CA VAL A 108 14.12 -12.00 7.11
C VAL A 108 15.52 -11.66 7.62
N LEU A 109 15.66 -10.59 8.40
CA LEU A 109 16.94 -10.23 9.02
C LEU A 109 17.50 -11.36 9.88
N LEU A 110 16.67 -11.98 10.72
CA LEU A 110 17.05 -13.13 11.55
C LEU A 110 17.49 -14.34 10.71
N CYS A 111 16.82 -14.63 9.61
CA CYS A 111 17.20 -15.70 8.70
C CYS A 111 18.61 -15.49 8.10
N ILE A 112 18.93 -14.24 7.73
CA ILE A 112 20.26 -13.91 7.19
C ILE A 112 21.31 -13.99 8.29
N LEU A 113 21.04 -13.44 9.47
CA LEU A 113 21.96 -13.47 10.60
C LEU A 113 22.16 -14.88 11.19
N ALA A 114 21.21 -15.80 10.98
CA ALA A 114 21.33 -17.19 11.40
C ALA A 114 22.59 -17.86 10.81
N SER A 115 22.97 -17.49 9.57
CA SER A 115 24.16 -18.00 8.90
C SER A 115 25.48 -17.59 9.57
N LEU A 116 25.47 -16.62 10.48
CA LEU A 116 26.64 -16.24 11.27
C LEU A 116 27.05 -17.36 12.25
N GLY A 117 26.12 -18.20 12.73
CA GLY A 117 26.40 -19.28 13.65
C GLY A 117 27.52 -20.22 13.16
N PRO A 118 27.34 -20.90 12.01
CA PRO A 118 28.40 -21.74 11.43
C PRO A 118 29.69 -21.00 11.09
N ILE A 119 29.62 -19.75 10.63
CA ILE A 119 30.82 -18.96 10.28
C ILE A 119 31.67 -18.67 11.51
N PHE A 120 31.05 -18.31 12.62
CA PHE A 120 31.78 -18.02 13.87
C PHE A 120 32.12 -19.26 14.67
N SER A 121 31.50 -20.42 14.42
CA SER A 121 31.86 -21.67 15.08
C SER A 121 33.32 -22.07 14.85
N GLU A 122 33.85 -21.77 13.67
CA GLU A 122 35.26 -22.01 13.30
C GLU A 122 36.25 -21.14 14.11
N CYS A 123 35.77 -20.01 14.67
CA CYS A 123 36.57 -19.11 15.47
C CYS A 123 36.69 -19.50 16.93
N ILE A 124 35.93 -20.52 17.38
CA ILE A 124 35.96 -20.97 18.78
C ILE A 124 37.33 -21.65 19.04
N PRO A 125 38.09 -21.16 20.07
CA PRO A 125 39.37 -21.76 20.37
C PRO A 125 39.24 -23.24 20.74
N ARG A 126 40.10 -24.08 20.20
CA ARG A 126 40.13 -25.55 20.49
C ARG A 126 40.34 -25.88 21.98
N SER A 127 40.78 -24.92 22.76
CA SER A 127 40.89 -25.03 24.21
C SER A 127 39.56 -24.97 24.94
N LEU A 128 38.52 -24.40 24.33
CA LEU A 128 37.17 -24.25 24.91
C LEU A 128 36.20 -25.34 24.45
N ALA A 129 36.31 -25.79 23.18
CA ALA A 129 35.43 -26.82 22.64
C ALA A 129 36.17 -27.67 21.61
N SER A 130 35.79 -28.94 21.49
CA SER A 130 36.23 -29.80 20.38
C SER A 130 35.65 -29.28 19.06
N PRO A 131 36.28 -29.56 17.88
CA PRO A 131 35.76 -29.13 16.60
C PRO A 131 34.29 -29.54 16.38
N ASP A 132 33.96 -30.78 16.72
CA ASP A 132 32.58 -31.29 16.61
C ASP A 132 31.57 -30.54 17.51
N ALA A 133 32.03 -30.12 18.72
CA ALA A 133 31.19 -29.36 19.63
C ALA A 133 30.98 -27.92 19.16
N SER A 134 32.00 -27.28 18.57
CA SER A 134 31.87 -25.93 18.04
C SER A 134 30.92 -25.87 16.84
N ASP A 135 31.01 -26.87 15.93
CA ASP A 135 30.10 -26.99 14.79
C ASP A 135 28.65 -27.23 15.26
N ALA A 136 28.46 -28.11 16.24
CA ALA A 136 27.16 -28.36 16.84
C ALA A 136 26.53 -27.08 17.44
N ILE A 137 27.34 -26.22 18.09
CA ILE A 137 26.87 -24.93 18.63
C ILE A 137 26.44 -24.00 17.51
N GLY A 138 27.24 -23.88 16.45
CA GLY A 138 26.92 -23.03 15.29
C GLY A 138 25.63 -23.46 14.58
N ILE A 139 25.46 -24.76 14.37
CA ILE A 139 24.26 -25.34 13.76
C ILE A 139 23.03 -25.15 14.65
N THR A 140 23.18 -25.36 15.96
CA THR A 140 22.09 -25.17 16.94
C THR A 140 21.63 -23.71 16.94
N PHE A 141 22.57 -22.77 16.91
CA PHE A 141 22.24 -21.33 16.82
C PHE A 141 21.46 -21.01 15.54
N LEU A 142 21.88 -21.58 14.39
CA LEU A 142 21.19 -21.40 13.13
C LEU A 142 19.73 -21.87 13.22
N PHE A 143 19.49 -23.12 13.69
CA PHE A 143 18.13 -23.64 13.80
C PHE A 143 17.26 -22.85 14.78
N LEU A 144 17.83 -22.37 15.89
CA LEU A 144 17.12 -21.55 16.85
C LEU A 144 16.68 -20.20 16.24
N CYS A 145 17.56 -19.52 15.54
CA CYS A 145 17.24 -18.28 14.86
C CYS A 145 16.17 -18.48 13.76
N VAL A 146 16.27 -19.55 12.97
CA VAL A 146 15.27 -19.88 11.95
C VAL A 146 13.92 -20.19 12.57
N ALA A 147 13.87 -20.95 13.66
CA ALA A 147 12.61 -21.24 14.38
C ALA A 147 11.91 -19.95 14.85
N VAL A 148 12.66 -19.01 15.42
CA VAL A 148 12.13 -17.72 15.83
C VAL A 148 11.65 -16.89 14.63
N ALA A 149 12.41 -16.89 13.52
CA ALA A 149 12.02 -16.18 12.30
C ALA A 149 10.71 -16.72 11.71
N VAL A 150 10.53 -18.05 11.69
CA VAL A 150 9.28 -18.70 11.25
C VAL A 150 8.12 -18.27 12.14
N GLY A 151 8.33 -18.18 13.46
CA GLY A 151 7.34 -17.63 14.39
C GLY A 151 6.90 -16.21 14.02
N PHE A 152 7.83 -15.33 13.67
CA PHE A 152 7.52 -13.97 13.20
C PHE A 152 6.72 -13.97 11.87
N PHE A 153 7.03 -14.86 10.93
CA PHE A 153 6.29 -14.97 9.67
C PHE A 153 4.85 -15.44 9.90
N ILE A 154 4.64 -16.45 10.75
CA ILE A 154 3.29 -16.93 11.11
C ILE A 154 2.48 -15.82 11.76
N PHE A 155 3.08 -15.10 12.72
CA PHE A 155 2.40 -14.00 13.41
C PHE A 155 2.10 -12.84 12.46
N SER A 156 3.01 -12.50 11.57
CA SER A 156 2.79 -11.51 10.50
C SER A 156 1.64 -11.91 9.57
N GLY A 157 1.56 -13.20 9.18
CA GLY A 157 0.47 -13.74 8.37
C GLY A 157 -0.89 -13.65 9.08
N SER A 158 -0.93 -13.91 10.39
CA SER A 158 -2.15 -13.78 11.19
C SER A 158 -2.69 -12.34 11.21
N ILE A 159 -1.82 -11.34 11.30
CA ILE A 159 -2.22 -9.92 11.20
C ILE A 159 -2.80 -9.61 9.82
N SER A 160 -2.21 -10.14 8.75
CA SER A 160 -2.70 -9.94 7.38
C SER A 160 -4.08 -10.55 7.17
N SER A 161 -4.33 -11.75 7.71
CA SER A 161 -5.60 -12.45 7.54
C SER A 161 -6.77 -11.73 8.21
N LYS A 162 -6.54 -11.01 9.30
CA LYS A 162 -7.54 -10.18 9.99
C LYS A 162 -8.18 -9.14 9.06
N TRP A 163 -7.42 -8.63 8.09
CA TRP A 163 -7.85 -7.57 7.17
C TRP A 163 -8.22 -8.08 5.77
N SER A 164 -8.27 -9.41 5.57
CA SER A 164 -8.60 -10.00 4.27
C SER A 164 -10.00 -9.65 3.79
N TYR A 165 -10.94 -9.39 4.71
CA TYR A 165 -12.30 -8.99 4.40
C TYR A 165 -12.38 -7.64 3.67
N LEU A 166 -11.42 -6.72 3.90
CA LEU A 166 -11.34 -5.44 3.20
C LEU A 166 -11.01 -5.57 1.71
N LYS A 167 -10.48 -6.73 1.28
CA LYS A 167 -10.16 -7.00 -0.13
C LYS A 167 -11.33 -7.64 -0.90
N GLN A 168 -12.33 -8.16 -0.19
CA GLN A 168 -13.41 -8.96 -0.77
C GLN A 168 -14.72 -8.19 -0.97
N GLU A 169 -14.93 -7.11 -0.22
CA GLU A 169 -16.14 -6.29 -0.31
C GLU A 169 -15.82 -4.87 -0.78
N PRO A 170 -16.67 -4.25 -1.61
CA PRO A 170 -16.55 -2.84 -1.94
C PRO A 170 -16.93 -2.00 -0.72
N TYR A 171 -15.99 -1.20 -0.22
CA TYR A 171 -16.24 -0.24 0.86
C TYR A 171 -16.35 1.17 0.29
N CYS A 172 -17.34 1.92 0.75
CA CYS A 172 -17.38 3.36 0.56
C CYS A 172 -16.46 4.02 1.60
N ILE A 173 -15.48 4.79 1.14
CA ILE A 173 -14.57 5.53 2.00
C ILE A 173 -15.04 6.98 1.98
N ASP A 174 -15.24 7.58 3.15
CA ASP A 174 -15.59 8.98 3.28
C ASP A 174 -14.48 9.88 2.72
N PHE A 175 -14.88 10.96 2.05
CA PHE A 175 -13.96 11.90 1.38
C PHE A 175 -12.89 12.46 2.33
N GLU A 176 -13.25 12.74 3.57
CA GLU A 176 -12.30 13.20 4.60
C GLU A 176 -11.25 12.14 4.91
N THR A 177 -11.67 10.87 5.01
CA THR A 177 -10.78 9.72 5.24
C THR A 177 -9.86 9.47 4.04
N VAL A 178 -10.37 9.62 2.81
CA VAL A 178 -9.56 9.50 1.58
C VAL A 178 -8.46 10.56 1.55
N ASN A 179 -8.80 11.82 1.78
CA ASN A 179 -7.83 12.91 1.80
C ASN A 179 -6.77 12.72 2.89
N TRP A 180 -7.16 12.29 4.07
CA TRP A 180 -6.23 11.99 5.17
C TRP A 180 -5.26 10.85 4.80
N VAL A 181 -5.73 9.78 4.13
CA VAL A 181 -4.88 8.68 3.66
C VAL A 181 -3.92 9.14 2.58
N ILE A 182 -4.38 9.96 1.62
CA ILE A 182 -3.55 10.51 0.53
C ILE A 182 -2.44 11.40 1.12
N GLU A 183 -2.77 12.31 2.01
CA GLU A 183 -1.80 13.21 2.67
C GLU A 183 -0.76 12.40 3.46
N ARG A 184 -1.19 11.35 4.15
CA ARG A 184 -0.31 10.44 4.87
C ARG A 184 0.63 9.69 3.92
N LYS A 185 0.11 9.23 2.79
CA LYS A 185 0.89 8.53 1.75
C LYS A 185 1.93 9.46 1.11
N GLU A 186 1.59 10.70 0.82
CA GLU A 186 2.52 11.68 0.26
C GLU A 186 3.64 12.02 1.25
N SER A 187 3.32 12.22 2.52
CA SER A 187 4.31 12.43 3.58
C SER A 187 5.29 11.25 3.71
N TYR A 188 4.83 10.02 3.50
CA TYR A 188 5.66 8.82 3.56
C TYR A 188 6.48 8.57 2.29
N ARG A 189 6.06 9.11 1.14
CA ARG A 189 6.69 8.86 -0.17
C ARG A 189 8.17 9.24 -0.20
N SER A 190 8.54 10.36 0.40
CA SER A 190 9.94 10.81 0.47
C SER A 190 10.79 9.87 1.35
N THR A 191 10.27 9.51 2.52
CA THR A 191 10.94 8.59 3.46
C THR A 191 11.10 7.19 2.86
N HIS A 192 10.08 6.72 2.14
CA HIS A 192 10.10 5.44 1.41
C HIS A 192 11.24 5.41 0.38
N ALA A 193 11.35 6.41 -0.47
CA ALA A 193 12.39 6.47 -1.48
C ALA A 193 13.79 6.52 -0.85
N MET A 194 13.98 7.30 0.22
CA MET A 194 15.25 7.41 0.94
C MET A 194 15.67 6.08 1.58
N LEU A 195 14.78 5.40 2.29
CA LEU A 195 15.04 4.10 2.93
C LEU A 195 15.40 3.02 1.90
N LEU A 196 14.67 2.97 0.79
CA LEU A 196 14.93 2.02 -0.29
C LEU A 196 16.30 2.27 -0.92
N THR A 197 16.65 3.53 -1.20
CA THR A 197 17.97 3.90 -1.78
C THR A 197 19.10 3.51 -0.84
N VAL A 198 18.99 3.81 0.45
CA VAL A 198 20.01 3.45 1.46
C VAL A 198 20.14 1.93 1.58
N GLY A 199 19.02 1.19 1.59
CA GLY A 199 19.04 -0.28 1.63
C GLY A 199 19.77 -0.90 0.44
N ILE A 200 19.52 -0.39 -0.79
CA ILE A 200 20.21 -0.85 -2.01
C ILE A 200 21.70 -0.50 -1.94
N MET A 201 22.06 0.72 -1.53
CA MET A 201 23.47 1.13 -1.38
C MET A 201 24.20 0.24 -0.38
N LEU A 202 23.59 -0.11 0.75
CA LEU A 202 24.15 -1.01 1.75
C LEU A 202 24.43 -2.40 1.17
N CYS A 203 23.49 -2.94 0.38
CA CYS A 203 23.67 -4.24 -0.30
C CYS A 203 24.81 -4.19 -1.32
N ILE A 204 25.02 -3.10 -2.04
CA ILE A 204 26.12 -2.95 -3.00
C ILE A 204 27.47 -2.81 -2.26
N LEU A 205 27.49 -2.04 -1.18
CA LEU A 205 28.70 -1.79 -0.39
C LEU A 205 29.10 -2.97 0.49
N CYS A 206 28.30 -4.03 0.59
CA CYS A 206 28.61 -5.18 1.43
C CYS A 206 29.92 -5.90 1.04
N ALA A 207 30.34 -5.81 -0.23
CA ALA A 207 31.57 -6.40 -0.72
C ALA A 207 32.84 -5.64 -0.26
N VAL A 208 32.72 -4.36 0.11
CA VAL A 208 33.87 -3.50 0.45
C VAL A 208 34.67 -4.02 1.65
N PRO A 209 34.05 -4.42 2.79
CA PRO A 209 34.79 -4.99 3.92
C PRO A 209 35.59 -6.24 3.55
N ALA A 210 35.02 -7.11 2.72
CA ALA A 210 35.68 -8.33 2.27
C ALA A 210 36.93 -8.03 1.44
N ILE A 211 36.85 -7.06 0.51
CA ILE A 211 37.98 -6.62 -0.33
C ILE A 211 39.08 -6.03 0.53
N ILE A 212 38.72 -5.18 1.50
CA ILE A 212 39.71 -4.55 2.38
C ILE A 212 40.47 -5.57 3.23
N ILE A 213 39.74 -6.50 3.87
CA ILE A 213 40.32 -7.52 4.73
C ILE A 213 41.19 -8.49 3.91
N SER A 214 40.73 -8.90 2.72
CA SER A 214 41.51 -9.73 1.80
C SER A 214 42.82 -9.02 1.34
N SER A 215 42.81 -7.71 1.12
CA SER A 215 43.98 -6.97 0.69
C SER A 215 45.05 -6.79 1.79
N LEU A 216 44.63 -6.89 3.07
CA LEU A 216 45.56 -6.85 4.22
C LEU A 216 46.38 -8.11 4.42
N ASN A 217 46.18 -9.15 3.58
CA ASN A 217 46.93 -10.43 3.56
C ASN A 217 47.09 -11.08 4.94
N THR A 218 46.14 -10.93 5.82
CA THR A 218 46.07 -11.55 7.13
C THR A 218 45.63 -13.00 6.97
N LYS A 219 46.57 -13.95 6.97
CA LYS A 219 46.28 -15.40 6.93
C LYS A 219 45.78 -15.90 8.31
N SER A 220 44.66 -15.39 8.78
CA SER A 220 44.03 -15.89 10.01
C SER A 220 42.56 -16.26 9.75
N THR A 221 42.17 -17.42 10.20
CA THR A 221 40.77 -17.90 10.13
C THR A 221 39.79 -16.90 10.74
N PHE A 222 40.23 -16.18 11.79
CA PHE A 222 39.43 -15.11 12.42
C PHE A 222 39.16 -13.93 11.47
N ALA A 223 40.16 -13.49 10.69
CA ALA A 223 40.00 -12.40 9.73
C ALA A 223 39.04 -12.78 8.59
N ASP A 224 39.11 -14.02 8.11
CA ASP A 224 38.21 -14.53 7.07
C ASP A 224 36.77 -14.64 7.57
N SER A 225 36.55 -15.18 8.75
CA SER A 225 35.22 -15.26 9.38
C SER A 225 34.66 -13.89 9.70
N LEU A 226 35.48 -12.95 10.15
CA LEU A 226 35.07 -11.56 10.40
C LEU A 226 34.64 -10.87 9.10
N SER A 227 35.37 -11.10 8.00
CA SER A 227 35.04 -10.60 6.67
C SER A 227 33.67 -11.10 6.22
N GLY A 228 33.44 -12.42 6.25
CA GLY A 228 32.16 -13.04 5.91
C GLY A 228 31.01 -12.56 6.79
N GLY A 229 31.28 -12.44 8.11
CA GLY A 229 30.30 -11.92 9.06
C GLY A 229 29.87 -10.50 8.78
N LEU A 230 30.82 -9.59 8.48
CA LEU A 230 30.51 -8.21 8.13
C LEU A 230 29.67 -8.12 6.85
N VAL A 231 30.01 -8.87 5.81
CA VAL A 231 29.22 -8.93 4.56
C VAL A 231 27.77 -9.30 4.87
N LEU A 232 27.55 -10.37 5.67
CA LEU A 232 26.19 -10.80 6.02
C LEU A 232 25.43 -9.74 6.83
N VAL A 233 26.07 -9.03 7.75
CA VAL A 233 25.45 -7.96 8.51
C VAL A 233 25.00 -6.81 7.62
N PHE A 234 25.85 -6.37 6.67
CA PHE A 234 25.47 -5.32 5.72
C PHE A 234 24.28 -5.75 4.83
N ILE A 235 24.31 -6.99 4.32
CA ILE A 235 23.19 -7.55 3.55
C ILE A 235 21.93 -7.62 4.41
N ALA A 236 22.01 -8.10 5.65
CA ALA A 236 20.87 -8.23 6.55
C ALA A 236 20.17 -6.88 6.80
N ILE A 237 20.96 -5.83 7.08
CA ILE A 237 20.44 -4.48 7.29
C ILE A 237 19.85 -3.91 6.00
N GLY A 238 20.54 -4.07 4.86
CA GLY A 238 20.05 -3.60 3.56
C GLY A 238 18.73 -4.26 3.17
N VAL A 239 18.66 -5.58 3.27
CA VAL A 239 17.44 -6.35 2.97
C VAL A 239 16.30 -6.01 3.96
N PHE A 240 16.62 -5.83 5.25
CA PHE A 240 15.63 -5.39 6.24
C PHE A 240 15.00 -4.06 5.81
N MET A 241 15.79 -3.06 5.42
CA MET A 241 15.29 -1.76 4.97
C MET A 241 14.41 -1.90 3.72
N ILE A 242 14.82 -2.70 2.73
CA ILE A 242 14.08 -2.92 1.49
C ILE A 242 12.73 -3.61 1.78
N VAL A 243 12.73 -4.69 2.56
CA VAL A 243 11.52 -5.47 2.87
C VAL A 243 10.55 -4.65 3.72
N PHE A 244 11.06 -3.90 4.70
CA PHE A 244 10.27 -3.00 5.52
C PHE A 244 9.58 -1.94 4.67
N THR A 245 10.34 -1.30 3.79
CA THR A 245 9.86 -0.22 2.93
C THR A 245 8.84 -0.71 1.90
N ASN A 246 9.02 -1.89 1.32
CA ASN A 246 8.12 -2.41 0.27
C ASN A 246 6.76 -2.89 0.81
N LYS A 247 6.61 -3.07 2.13
CA LYS A 247 5.34 -3.47 2.77
C LYS A 247 4.62 -2.33 3.51
N LEU A 248 5.21 -1.16 3.62
CA LEU A 248 4.64 0.05 4.21
C LEU A 248 3.86 0.82 3.16
#